data_590a8508adf371336753ac659fb08b27
#
_entry.id   590a8508adf371336753ac659fb08b27
#
_cell.length_a   1.000
_cell.length_b   1.000
_cell.length_c   1.000
_cell.angle_alpha   90.00
_cell.angle_beta   90.00
_cell.angle_gamma   90.00
#
_symmetry.space_group_name_H-M   'P 1'
#
loop_
_entity.id
_entity.type
_entity.pdbx_description
1 polymer ?
#
loop_
_entity_poly.entity_id
_entity_poly.type
_entity_poly.pdbx_seq_one_letter_code
_entity_poly.pdbx_strand_id
1 'polypeptide(L)'
;MSQFKVYLALKPIHQALAAMLFVASGAVSAQSITLASTTSTEQSGLFSHLLPEFKKASGLDVKVVALGTGQALDTARRGDADVLFVHDQVAEEKFVADGWGVKRYPVMYNDFILVGPKADPAGAKGKDIVEALKKLAAGNANFVSRGDKSGTHAAELRYWKLSGADAAKGSGYKECGCGMGPALNIAASSGAYALADRGTWLNFKNRADLAILVEGDARLFNQYGVMVVNPAKHAHVKAQDAQKFVDWIVSPTGQAVIASYKIGGEQLFFPNAGK
;
A
#
# COMPACT_ATOMS: atom_id res chain seq x y z
N MET A 1 87.87 -42.80 45.02
CA MET A 1 87.08 -42.97 43.80
C MET A 1 85.66 -42.79 44.20
N SER A 2 85.16 -41.57 43.99
CA SER A 2 83.81 -41.15 44.42
C SER A 2 82.95 -40.93 43.20
N GLN A 3 81.86 -41.63 43.08
CA GLN A 3 80.83 -41.46 42.01
C GLN A 3 79.77 -40.50 42.48
N PHE A 4 79.68 -39.32 41.85
CA PHE A 4 78.58 -38.38 42.01
C PHE A 4 77.41 -38.83 41.12
N LYS A 5 76.28 -39.17 41.75
CA LYS A 5 75.00 -39.34 41.05
C LYS A 5 74.28 -37.98 41.02
N VAL A 6 74.11 -37.48 39.81
CA VAL A 6 73.24 -36.30 39.54
C VAL A 6 71.84 -36.75 39.37
N TYR A 7 70.89 -36.34 40.23
CA TYR A 7 69.44 -36.51 40.07
C TYR A 7 68.88 -35.33 39.26
N LEU A 8 68.44 -35.58 38.05
CA LEU A 8 67.69 -34.63 37.28
C LEU A 8 66.18 -34.73 37.72
N ALA A 9 65.71 -33.62 38.33
CA ALA A 9 64.30 -33.48 38.69
C ALA A 9 63.51 -32.94 37.48
N LEU A 10 62.68 -33.81 36.87
CA LEU A 10 61.73 -33.43 35.85
C LEU A 10 60.52 -32.77 36.53
N LYS A 11 60.30 -31.49 36.26
CA LYS A 11 59.05 -30.79 36.62
C LYS A 11 57.96 -31.11 35.59
N PRO A 12 56.75 -31.46 35.98
CA PRO A 12 55.65 -31.66 35.03
C PRO A 12 55.13 -30.27 34.57
N ILE A 13 55.17 -30.03 33.27
CA ILE A 13 54.57 -28.89 32.58
C ILE A 13 53.07 -29.14 32.52
N HIS A 14 52.28 -28.44 33.31
CA HIS A 14 50.82 -28.42 33.19
C HIS A 14 50.47 -27.52 31.99
N GLN A 15 50.06 -28.16 30.89
CA GLN A 15 49.45 -27.47 29.77
C GLN A 15 48.01 -27.14 30.15
N ALA A 16 47.79 -25.87 30.49
CA ALA A 16 46.48 -25.29 30.60
C ALA A 16 45.92 -25.08 29.20
N LEU A 17 45.04 -25.97 28.74
CA LEU A 17 44.30 -25.85 27.49
C LEU A 17 43.16 -24.82 27.74
N ALA A 18 43.39 -23.54 27.42
CA ALA A 18 42.36 -22.51 27.40
C ALA A 18 41.49 -22.72 26.19
N ALA A 19 40.32 -23.36 26.37
CA ALA A 19 39.28 -23.42 25.37
C ALA A 19 38.67 -22.01 25.18
N MET A 20 39.12 -21.29 24.16
CA MET A 20 38.44 -20.07 23.69
C MET A 20 37.12 -20.47 23.04
N LEU A 21 36.03 -20.33 23.77
CA LEU A 21 34.68 -20.30 23.19
C LEU A 21 34.54 -19.04 22.34
N PHE A 22 34.71 -19.18 21.03
CA PHE A 22 34.30 -18.18 20.05
C PHE A 22 32.78 -18.17 20.02
N VAL A 23 32.16 -17.30 20.80
CA VAL A 23 30.76 -16.95 20.60
C VAL A 23 30.72 -16.14 19.31
N ALA A 24 30.46 -16.82 18.20
CA ALA A 24 30.12 -16.17 16.93
C ALA A 24 28.79 -15.45 17.15
N SER A 25 28.86 -14.20 17.57
CA SER A 25 27.71 -13.29 17.49
C SER A 25 27.44 -13.05 16.01
N GLY A 26 26.72 -14.00 15.40
CA GLY A 26 26.16 -13.81 14.07
C GLY A 26 25.27 -12.56 14.17
N ALA A 27 25.65 -11.47 13.54
CA ALA A 27 24.74 -10.36 13.31
C ALA A 27 23.52 -10.93 12.57
N VAL A 28 22.42 -11.15 13.28
CA VAL A 28 21.13 -11.48 12.67
C VAL A 28 20.78 -10.26 11.84
N SER A 29 21.15 -10.29 10.56
CA SER A 29 20.63 -9.32 9.59
C SER A 29 19.12 -9.39 9.67
N ALA A 30 18.48 -8.27 10.04
CA ALA A 30 17.02 -8.22 10.10
C ALA A 30 16.47 -8.64 8.74
N GLN A 31 15.80 -9.80 8.71
CA GLN A 31 15.24 -10.36 7.51
C GLN A 31 14.11 -9.44 7.04
N SER A 32 14.18 -8.96 5.80
CA SER A 32 13.22 -7.99 5.29
C SER A 32 12.63 -8.45 3.97
N ILE A 33 11.36 -8.09 3.75
CA ILE A 33 10.66 -8.24 2.47
C ILE A 33 10.40 -6.88 1.84
N THR A 34 10.26 -6.84 0.52
CA THR A 34 9.88 -5.66 -0.25
C THR A 34 8.39 -5.75 -0.62
N LEU A 35 7.62 -4.73 -0.26
CA LEU A 35 6.21 -4.62 -0.53
C LEU A 35 5.97 -3.49 -1.53
N ALA A 36 5.55 -3.83 -2.75
CA ALA A 36 5.09 -2.85 -3.72
C ALA A 36 3.64 -2.46 -3.41
N SER A 37 3.39 -1.16 -3.28
CA SER A 37 2.07 -0.62 -2.98
C SER A 37 1.83 0.72 -3.65
N THR A 38 0.72 1.38 -3.30
CA THR A 38 0.35 2.66 -3.90
C THR A 38 0.75 3.85 -3.03
N THR A 39 1.04 4.98 -3.68
CA THR A 39 1.30 6.25 -2.99
C THR A 39 0.11 6.69 -2.15
N SER A 40 -1.12 6.40 -2.58
CA SER A 40 -2.32 6.72 -1.79
C SER A 40 -2.41 5.88 -0.51
N THR A 41 -2.04 4.60 -0.56
CA THR A 41 -1.97 3.75 0.65
C THR A 41 -0.89 4.24 1.61
N GLU A 42 0.28 4.61 1.11
CA GLU A 42 1.36 5.19 1.93
C GLU A 42 0.92 6.51 2.57
N GLN A 43 0.37 7.43 1.78
CA GLN A 43 -0.08 8.74 2.23
C GLN A 43 -1.28 8.68 3.19
N SER A 44 -2.05 7.59 3.18
CA SER A 44 -3.12 7.40 4.17
C SER A 44 -2.58 7.22 5.60
N GLY A 45 -1.29 6.87 5.76
CA GLY A 45 -0.68 6.59 7.06
C GLY A 45 -0.85 5.15 7.56
N LEU A 46 -1.56 4.29 6.81
CA LEU A 46 -1.85 2.91 7.23
C LEU A 46 -0.59 2.11 7.55
N PHE A 47 0.45 2.20 6.72
CA PHE A 47 1.66 1.41 6.92
C PHE A 47 2.41 1.78 8.19
N SER A 48 2.40 3.06 8.59
CA SER A 48 2.99 3.50 9.86
C SER A 48 2.29 2.90 11.08
N HIS A 49 1.01 2.55 10.95
CA HIS A 49 0.24 1.88 11.99
C HIS A 49 0.39 0.34 11.95
N LEU A 50 0.40 -0.23 10.75
CA LEU A 50 0.31 -1.68 10.51
C LEU A 50 1.66 -2.40 10.63
N LEU A 51 2.74 -1.84 10.03
CA LEU A 51 4.01 -2.55 9.90
C LEU A 51 4.77 -2.75 11.21
N PRO A 52 4.71 -1.85 12.21
CA PRO A 52 5.27 -2.12 13.54
C PRO A 52 4.65 -3.34 14.22
N GLU A 53 3.34 -3.54 14.08
CA GLU A 53 2.65 -4.69 14.67
C GLU A 53 2.99 -5.99 13.96
N PHE A 54 3.15 -5.96 12.62
CA PHE A 54 3.67 -7.11 11.87
C PHE A 54 5.11 -7.45 12.29
N LYS A 55 6.00 -6.47 12.39
CA LYS A 55 7.37 -6.68 12.85
C LYS A 55 7.43 -7.30 14.24
N LYS A 56 6.60 -6.83 15.17
CA LYS A 56 6.48 -7.38 16.51
C LYS A 56 6.01 -8.84 16.50
N ALA A 57 5.09 -9.19 15.61
CA ALA A 57 4.55 -10.54 15.49
C ALA A 57 5.49 -11.53 14.78
N SER A 58 6.30 -11.07 13.82
CA SER A 58 7.06 -11.94 12.92
C SER A 58 8.58 -11.79 13.00
N GLY A 59 9.08 -10.69 13.57
CA GLY A 59 10.50 -10.32 13.54
C GLY A 59 10.98 -9.79 12.17
N LEU A 60 10.09 -9.73 11.16
CA LEU A 60 10.42 -9.31 9.80
C LEU A 60 10.23 -7.81 9.60
N ASP A 61 11.15 -7.19 8.88
CA ASP A 61 10.99 -5.82 8.39
C ASP A 61 10.30 -5.82 7.01
N VAL A 62 9.48 -4.81 6.75
CA VAL A 62 8.84 -4.58 5.45
C VAL A 62 9.33 -3.26 4.88
N LYS A 63 9.94 -3.32 3.70
CA LYS A 63 10.35 -2.15 2.92
C LYS A 63 9.24 -1.81 1.92
N VAL A 64 8.56 -0.70 2.13
CA VAL A 64 7.48 -0.25 1.22
C VAL A 64 8.09 0.50 0.03
N VAL A 65 7.65 0.13 -1.17
CA VAL A 65 7.89 0.84 -2.42
C VAL A 65 6.54 1.36 -2.91
N ALA A 66 6.28 2.64 -2.63
CA ALA A 66 5.01 3.30 -2.93
C ALA A 66 5.03 3.98 -4.30
N LEU A 67 4.17 3.53 -5.22
CA LEU A 67 4.13 3.92 -6.62
C LEU A 67 2.67 4.14 -7.07
N GLY A 68 2.45 4.49 -8.34
CA GLY A 68 1.14 4.31 -8.97
C GLY A 68 0.82 2.82 -9.14
N THR A 69 -0.47 2.42 -9.16
CA THR A 69 -0.87 1.00 -9.25
C THR A 69 -0.21 0.28 -10.43
N GLY A 70 -0.18 0.87 -11.62
CA GLY A 70 0.47 0.28 -12.78
C GLY A 70 1.97 0.04 -12.57
N GLN A 71 2.66 1.01 -11.98
CA GLN A 71 4.09 0.91 -11.68
C GLN A 71 4.37 -0.12 -10.57
N ALA A 72 3.50 -0.23 -9.53
CA ALA A 72 3.60 -1.24 -8.50
C ALA A 72 3.44 -2.66 -9.08
N LEU A 73 2.46 -2.85 -9.98
CA LEU A 73 2.29 -4.09 -10.73
C LEU A 73 3.52 -4.41 -11.59
N ASP A 74 4.09 -3.42 -12.29
CA ASP A 74 5.29 -3.61 -13.12
C ASP A 74 6.52 -3.95 -12.27
N THR A 75 6.68 -3.33 -11.11
CA THR A 75 7.73 -3.64 -10.13
C THR A 75 7.61 -5.11 -9.68
N ALA A 76 6.40 -5.54 -9.34
CA ALA A 76 6.15 -6.94 -8.98
C ALA A 76 6.36 -7.92 -10.15
N ARG A 77 5.99 -7.54 -11.41
CA ARG A 77 6.24 -8.37 -12.61
C ARG A 77 7.71 -8.58 -12.88
N ARG A 78 8.58 -7.62 -12.57
CA ARG A 78 10.03 -7.76 -12.70
C ARG A 78 10.68 -8.55 -11.57
N GLY A 79 9.93 -8.87 -10.51
CA GLY A 79 10.47 -9.52 -9.32
C GLY A 79 11.19 -8.56 -8.36
N ASP A 80 11.04 -7.25 -8.54
CA ASP A 80 11.64 -6.23 -7.67
C ASP A 80 10.89 -6.04 -6.33
N ALA A 81 9.83 -6.83 -6.12
CA ALA A 81 9.07 -6.92 -4.88
C ALA A 81 8.75 -8.38 -4.53
N ASP A 82 8.56 -8.65 -3.24
CA ASP A 82 8.14 -9.96 -2.71
C ASP A 82 6.62 -10.04 -2.56
N VAL A 83 5.99 -8.90 -2.24
CA VAL A 83 4.55 -8.75 -2.02
C VAL A 83 4.01 -7.58 -2.85
N LEU A 84 2.82 -7.75 -3.42
CA LEU A 84 2.03 -6.69 -4.03
C LEU A 84 0.79 -6.44 -3.16
N PHE A 85 0.58 -5.18 -2.75
CA PHE A 85 -0.59 -4.75 -1.95
C PHE A 85 -1.18 -3.48 -2.54
N VAL A 86 -2.23 -3.61 -3.33
CA VAL A 86 -2.84 -2.54 -4.12
C VAL A 86 -4.38 -2.60 -4.05
N HIS A 87 -5.08 -1.75 -4.80
CA HIS A 87 -6.54 -1.61 -4.75
C HIS A 87 -7.17 -1.38 -6.15
N ASP A 88 -6.78 -2.18 -7.12
CA ASP A 88 -7.46 -2.29 -8.42
C ASP A 88 -7.74 -3.77 -8.70
N GLN A 89 -8.90 -4.24 -8.26
CA GLN A 89 -9.27 -5.65 -8.32
C GLN A 89 -9.11 -6.24 -9.72
N VAL A 90 -9.50 -5.52 -10.77
CA VAL A 90 -9.41 -6.01 -12.16
C VAL A 90 -7.95 -6.23 -12.56
N ALA A 91 -7.08 -5.28 -12.23
CA ALA A 91 -5.65 -5.38 -12.53
C ALA A 91 -4.98 -6.46 -11.68
N GLU A 92 -5.39 -6.64 -10.42
CA GLU A 92 -4.90 -7.66 -9.50
C GLU A 92 -5.29 -9.08 -9.96
N GLU A 93 -6.54 -9.29 -10.35
CA GLU A 93 -7.02 -10.56 -10.89
C GLU A 93 -6.30 -10.93 -12.18
N LYS A 94 -6.08 -9.95 -13.07
CA LYS A 94 -5.27 -10.16 -14.28
C LYS A 94 -3.81 -10.52 -13.94
N PHE A 95 -3.22 -9.86 -12.97
CA PHE A 95 -1.83 -10.14 -12.52
C PHE A 95 -1.68 -11.61 -12.05
N VAL A 96 -2.67 -12.14 -11.33
CA VAL A 96 -2.68 -13.54 -10.91
C VAL A 96 -2.97 -14.47 -12.10
N ALA A 97 -3.94 -14.15 -12.97
CA ALA A 97 -4.27 -14.95 -14.14
C ALA A 97 -3.10 -15.08 -15.13
N ASP A 98 -2.30 -14.04 -15.27
CA ASP A 98 -1.07 -14.04 -16.08
C ASP A 98 0.10 -14.81 -15.39
N GLY A 99 -0.10 -15.33 -14.19
CA GLY A 99 0.86 -16.12 -13.41
C GLY A 99 1.96 -15.33 -12.72
N TRP A 100 1.83 -14.00 -12.59
CA TRP A 100 2.80 -13.15 -11.89
C TRP A 100 2.61 -13.15 -10.37
N GLY A 101 1.40 -13.36 -9.89
CA GLY A 101 1.05 -13.55 -8.49
C GLY A 101 0.59 -14.97 -8.21
N VAL A 102 0.79 -15.47 -6.99
CA VAL A 102 0.37 -16.82 -6.62
C VAL A 102 -1.14 -16.88 -6.43
N LYS A 103 -1.69 -16.01 -5.60
CA LYS A 103 -3.10 -15.91 -5.28
C LYS A 103 -3.43 -14.52 -4.75
N ARG A 104 -4.62 -14.01 -5.11
CA ARG A 104 -5.17 -12.78 -4.56
C ARG A 104 -5.96 -13.07 -3.29
N TYR A 105 -5.69 -12.29 -2.24
CA TYR A 105 -6.46 -12.30 -1.01
C TYR A 105 -7.12 -10.93 -0.80
N PRO A 106 -8.45 -10.84 -0.60
CA PRO A 106 -9.07 -9.62 -0.14
C PRO A 106 -8.59 -9.31 1.28
N VAL A 107 -8.34 -8.03 1.57
CA VAL A 107 -7.80 -7.62 2.88
C VAL A 107 -8.74 -6.69 3.60
N MET A 108 -9.13 -5.62 2.93
CA MET A 108 -9.93 -4.52 3.49
C MET A 108 -10.50 -3.70 2.34
N TYR A 109 -11.39 -2.79 2.67
CA TYR A 109 -11.85 -1.77 1.74
C TYR A 109 -11.88 -0.39 2.40
N ASN A 110 -11.76 0.65 1.60
CA ASN A 110 -12.27 1.98 1.84
C ASN A 110 -13.16 2.36 0.64
N ASP A 111 -13.55 3.62 0.54
CA ASP A 111 -14.29 4.10 -0.61
C ASP A 111 -13.57 5.25 -1.31
N PHE A 112 -13.95 5.45 -2.55
CA PHE A 112 -13.71 6.71 -3.24
C PHE A 112 -14.81 7.70 -2.88
N ILE A 113 -14.48 8.96 -2.99
CA ILE A 113 -15.39 10.10 -2.78
C ILE A 113 -15.18 11.10 -3.90
N LEU A 114 -16.23 11.81 -4.29
CA LEU A 114 -16.12 13.01 -5.09
C LEU A 114 -16.01 14.21 -4.16
N VAL A 115 -14.93 14.96 -4.27
CA VAL A 115 -14.74 16.23 -3.57
C VAL A 115 -14.85 17.38 -4.55
N GLY A 116 -15.24 18.55 -4.06
CA GLY A 116 -15.36 19.77 -4.84
C GLY A 116 -15.68 20.96 -3.96
N PRO A 117 -15.84 22.18 -4.54
CA PRO A 117 -16.15 23.38 -3.78
C PRO A 117 -17.50 23.23 -3.05
N LYS A 118 -17.58 23.70 -1.80
CA LYS A 118 -18.81 23.63 -0.98
C LYS A 118 -20.02 24.26 -1.65
N ALA A 119 -19.81 25.31 -2.44
CA ALA A 119 -20.87 25.97 -3.19
C ALA A 119 -21.48 25.11 -4.28
N ASP A 120 -20.77 24.08 -4.72
CA ASP A 120 -21.19 23.09 -5.72
C ASP A 120 -21.87 23.70 -6.96
N PRO A 121 -21.20 24.57 -7.72
CA PRO A 121 -21.81 25.27 -8.84
C PRO A 121 -22.34 24.33 -9.94
N ALA A 122 -21.82 23.12 -10.05
CA ALA A 122 -22.30 22.11 -10.99
C ALA A 122 -23.50 21.29 -10.48
N GLY A 123 -23.87 21.43 -9.19
CA GLY A 123 -24.95 20.64 -8.57
C GLY A 123 -24.64 19.16 -8.49
N ALA A 124 -23.36 18.79 -8.33
CA ALA A 124 -22.88 17.40 -8.31
C ALA A 124 -23.21 16.66 -7.02
N LYS A 125 -23.53 17.37 -5.93
CA LYS A 125 -23.81 16.79 -4.62
C LYS A 125 -24.93 15.77 -4.68
N GLY A 126 -24.70 14.59 -4.11
CA GLY A 126 -25.67 13.50 -4.07
C GLY A 126 -25.11 12.18 -3.60
N LYS A 127 -25.76 11.08 -4.02
CA LYS A 127 -25.35 9.70 -3.70
C LYS A 127 -25.11 8.84 -4.95
N ASP A 128 -25.01 9.46 -6.11
CA ASP A 128 -24.81 8.79 -7.38
C ASP A 128 -23.64 9.44 -8.12
N ILE A 129 -22.51 8.71 -8.18
CA ILE A 129 -21.30 9.20 -8.83
C ILE A 129 -21.50 9.40 -10.34
N VAL A 130 -22.28 8.56 -10.99
CA VAL A 130 -22.52 8.63 -12.44
C VAL A 130 -23.32 9.89 -12.77
N GLU A 131 -24.39 10.16 -12.03
CA GLU A 131 -25.18 11.38 -12.21
C GLU A 131 -24.38 12.64 -11.87
N ALA A 132 -23.53 12.60 -10.84
CA ALA A 132 -22.62 13.71 -10.52
C ALA A 132 -21.68 14.01 -11.70
N LEU A 133 -21.02 12.99 -12.26
CA LEU A 133 -20.11 13.16 -13.39
C LEU A 133 -20.83 13.67 -14.66
N LYS A 134 -22.08 13.24 -14.94
CA LYS A 134 -22.89 13.81 -16.01
C LYS A 134 -23.10 15.33 -15.85
N LYS A 135 -23.43 15.76 -14.64
CA LYS A 135 -23.62 17.19 -14.33
C LYS A 135 -22.32 17.97 -14.49
N LEU A 136 -21.17 17.41 -14.04
CA LEU A 136 -19.87 18.03 -14.23
C LEU A 136 -19.54 18.22 -15.71
N ALA A 137 -19.77 17.20 -16.53
CA ALA A 137 -19.56 17.26 -17.97
C ALA A 137 -20.48 18.29 -18.65
N ALA A 138 -21.79 18.27 -18.34
CA ALA A 138 -22.77 19.19 -18.90
C ALA A 138 -22.46 20.67 -18.53
N GLY A 139 -21.98 20.91 -17.32
CA GLY A 139 -21.59 22.22 -16.84
C GLY A 139 -20.17 22.64 -17.23
N ASN A 140 -19.42 21.80 -17.96
CA ASN A 140 -18.00 22.01 -18.25
C ASN A 140 -17.19 22.40 -16.99
N ALA A 141 -17.48 21.74 -15.88
CA ALA A 141 -16.89 22.04 -14.59
C ALA A 141 -15.39 21.73 -14.56
N ASN A 142 -14.63 22.52 -13.82
CA ASN A 142 -13.21 22.21 -13.60
C ASN A 142 -13.10 20.91 -12.80
N PHE A 143 -12.42 19.91 -13.38
CA PHE A 143 -12.16 18.62 -12.78
C PHE A 143 -10.67 18.29 -12.87
N VAL A 144 -10.07 17.91 -11.74
CA VAL A 144 -8.65 17.49 -11.67
C VAL A 144 -8.62 15.98 -11.58
N SER A 145 -8.11 15.37 -12.65
CA SER A 145 -7.74 13.95 -12.68
C SER A 145 -6.29 13.76 -12.28
N ARG A 146 -6.00 12.64 -11.65
CA ARG A 146 -4.60 12.27 -11.40
C ARG A 146 -3.81 12.03 -12.68
N GLY A 147 -4.39 11.41 -13.70
CA GLY A 147 -3.72 11.15 -14.99
C GLY A 147 -2.46 10.26 -14.90
N ASP A 148 -2.24 9.56 -13.78
CA ASP A 148 -1.00 8.86 -13.40
C ASP A 148 -1.08 7.34 -13.48
N LYS A 149 -2.14 6.80 -14.07
CA LYS A 149 -2.43 5.35 -14.16
C LYS A 149 -2.53 4.65 -12.80
N SER A 150 -2.85 5.39 -11.73
CA SER A 150 -3.14 4.83 -10.41
C SER A 150 -4.49 4.11 -10.37
N GLY A 151 -4.75 3.36 -9.29
CA GLY A 151 -6.06 2.75 -9.05
C GLY A 151 -7.19 3.78 -8.96
N THR A 152 -6.94 4.96 -8.37
CA THR A 152 -7.89 6.08 -8.35
C THR A 152 -8.18 6.58 -9.76
N HIS A 153 -7.14 6.77 -10.59
CA HIS A 153 -7.32 7.19 -11.98
C HIS A 153 -8.07 6.13 -12.79
N ALA A 154 -7.73 4.85 -12.63
CA ALA A 154 -8.45 3.76 -13.30
C ALA A 154 -9.94 3.69 -12.87
N ALA A 155 -10.23 3.90 -11.58
CA ALA A 155 -11.61 3.97 -11.08
C ALA A 155 -12.36 5.18 -11.66
N GLU A 156 -11.74 6.35 -11.68
CA GLU A 156 -12.27 7.57 -12.27
C GLU A 156 -12.69 7.37 -13.72
N LEU A 157 -11.79 6.82 -14.55
CA LEU A 157 -12.09 6.56 -15.96
C LEU A 157 -13.25 5.56 -16.13
N ARG A 158 -13.38 4.55 -15.26
CA ARG A 158 -14.52 3.65 -15.26
C ARG A 158 -15.82 4.39 -14.97
N TYR A 159 -15.84 5.32 -14.01
CA TYR A 159 -17.06 6.10 -13.68
C TYR A 159 -17.43 7.07 -14.79
N TRP A 160 -16.44 7.73 -15.41
CA TRP A 160 -16.67 8.56 -16.59
C TRP A 160 -17.29 7.76 -17.73
N LYS A 161 -16.76 6.57 -18.01
CA LYS A 161 -17.33 5.66 -19.03
C LYS A 161 -18.78 5.26 -18.68
N LEU A 162 -19.06 4.92 -17.43
CA LEU A 162 -20.41 4.58 -16.97
C LEU A 162 -21.37 5.76 -17.09
N SER A 163 -20.89 6.98 -16.93
CA SER A 163 -21.72 8.19 -17.10
C SER A 163 -22.07 8.48 -18.57
N GLY A 164 -21.41 7.84 -19.51
CA GLY A 164 -21.55 8.16 -20.94
C GLY A 164 -20.95 9.50 -21.33
N ALA A 165 -20.31 10.21 -20.40
CA ALA A 165 -19.61 11.45 -20.68
C ALA A 165 -18.16 11.18 -21.03
N ASP A 166 -17.66 11.83 -22.08
CA ASP A 166 -16.25 11.77 -22.47
C ASP A 166 -15.48 12.92 -21.78
N ALA A 167 -14.93 12.62 -20.61
CA ALA A 167 -14.23 13.61 -19.78
C ALA A 167 -13.04 14.27 -20.51
N ALA A 168 -12.37 13.52 -21.38
CA ALA A 168 -11.20 14.04 -22.11
C ALA A 168 -11.53 15.15 -23.10
N LYS A 169 -12.79 15.31 -23.48
CA LYS A 169 -13.26 16.34 -24.45
C LYS A 169 -13.72 17.62 -23.79
N GLY A 170 -13.96 17.62 -22.47
CA GLY A 170 -14.35 18.81 -21.72
C GLY A 170 -13.14 19.72 -21.42
N SER A 171 -13.23 21.02 -21.73
CA SER A 171 -12.14 21.98 -21.44
C SER A 171 -11.83 22.12 -19.95
N GLY A 172 -12.79 21.76 -19.09
CA GLY A 172 -12.63 21.75 -17.64
C GLY A 172 -11.87 20.54 -17.09
N TYR A 173 -11.77 19.44 -17.84
CA TYR A 173 -11.06 18.24 -17.39
C TYR A 173 -9.54 18.39 -17.59
N LYS A 174 -8.76 18.20 -16.53
CA LYS A 174 -7.31 18.37 -16.55
C LYS A 174 -6.62 17.23 -15.82
N GLU A 175 -5.72 16.54 -16.51
CA GLU A 175 -4.84 15.55 -15.93
C GLU A 175 -3.57 16.22 -15.39
N CYS A 176 -3.26 16.01 -14.10
CA CYS A 176 -2.06 16.58 -13.50
C CYS A 176 -0.81 15.69 -13.64
N GLY A 177 -0.97 14.41 -13.99
CA GLY A 177 0.13 13.45 -13.99
C GLY A 177 0.73 13.24 -12.59
N CYS A 178 -0.07 13.38 -11.53
CA CYS A 178 0.44 13.51 -10.16
C CYS A 178 -0.30 12.59 -9.16
N GLY A 179 0.28 12.43 -7.94
CA GLY A 179 -0.34 11.67 -6.86
C GLY A 179 -1.55 12.37 -6.24
N MET A 180 -2.28 11.65 -5.35
CA MET A 180 -3.55 12.16 -4.81
C MET A 180 -3.40 13.46 -3.99
N GLY A 181 -2.36 13.57 -3.16
CA GLY A 181 -2.10 14.79 -2.38
C GLY A 181 -1.90 16.03 -3.26
N PRO A 182 -0.99 16.03 -4.23
CA PRO A 182 -0.85 17.10 -5.22
C PRO A 182 -2.13 17.37 -6.01
N ALA A 183 -2.90 16.36 -6.44
CA ALA A 183 -4.16 16.55 -7.14
C ALA A 183 -5.18 17.29 -6.28
N LEU A 184 -5.29 16.95 -4.99
CA LEU A 184 -6.15 17.66 -4.03
C LEU A 184 -5.69 19.09 -3.79
N ASN A 185 -4.37 19.36 -3.77
CA ASN A 185 -3.87 20.75 -3.66
C ASN A 185 -4.26 21.60 -4.88
N ILE A 186 -4.18 21.03 -6.09
CA ILE A 186 -4.61 21.71 -7.31
C ILE A 186 -6.13 21.95 -7.26
N ALA A 187 -6.92 20.95 -6.88
CA ALA A 187 -8.36 21.10 -6.75
C ALA A 187 -8.74 22.17 -5.73
N ALA A 188 -8.06 22.19 -4.56
CA ALA A 188 -8.31 23.20 -3.51
C ALA A 188 -7.99 24.62 -3.96
N SER A 189 -6.89 24.82 -4.71
CA SER A 189 -6.46 26.15 -5.18
C SER A 189 -7.28 26.66 -6.37
N SER A 190 -7.86 25.77 -7.17
CA SER A 190 -8.61 26.13 -8.39
C SER A 190 -10.13 26.02 -8.25
N GLY A 191 -10.65 25.61 -7.08
CA GLY A 191 -12.07 25.36 -6.88
C GLY A 191 -12.60 24.24 -7.79
N ALA A 192 -11.76 23.23 -8.07
CA ALA A 192 -12.11 22.14 -8.97
C ALA A 192 -12.69 20.93 -8.21
N TYR A 193 -13.35 20.05 -8.95
CA TYR A 193 -13.77 18.73 -8.49
C TYR A 193 -12.65 17.73 -8.66
N ALA A 194 -12.60 16.68 -7.84
CA ALA A 194 -11.67 15.58 -7.97
C ALA A 194 -12.23 14.29 -7.35
N LEU A 195 -11.93 13.15 -7.95
CA LEU A 195 -12.12 11.86 -7.30
C LEU A 195 -10.95 11.59 -6.36
N ALA A 196 -11.24 11.22 -5.12
CA ALA A 196 -10.20 10.89 -4.13
C ALA A 196 -10.55 9.60 -3.40
N ASP A 197 -9.54 8.87 -2.91
CA ASP A 197 -9.76 7.88 -1.86
C ASP A 197 -10.00 8.60 -0.52
N ARG A 198 -10.92 8.06 0.29
CA ARG A 198 -11.27 8.64 1.59
C ARG A 198 -10.06 8.74 2.51
N GLY A 199 -9.12 7.80 2.44
CA GLY A 199 -7.95 7.76 3.28
C GLY A 199 -7.04 8.96 3.09
N THR A 200 -6.67 9.24 1.86
CA THR A 200 -5.88 10.43 1.55
C THR A 200 -6.67 11.70 1.90
N TRP A 201 -7.97 11.76 1.62
CA TRP A 201 -8.81 12.91 1.97
C TRP A 201 -8.83 13.20 3.47
N LEU A 202 -8.98 12.19 4.33
CA LEU A 202 -9.02 12.40 5.78
C LEU A 202 -7.68 12.91 6.33
N ASN A 203 -6.56 12.47 5.76
CA ASN A 203 -5.23 12.98 6.10
C ASN A 203 -4.91 14.34 5.49
N PHE A 204 -5.62 14.72 4.41
CA PHE A 204 -5.36 15.96 3.70
C PHE A 204 -5.84 17.17 4.50
N LYS A 205 -4.92 18.07 4.88
CA LYS A 205 -5.22 19.23 5.74
C LYS A 205 -5.54 20.50 4.97
N ASN A 206 -4.97 20.66 3.78
CA ASN A 206 -5.10 21.90 2.98
C ASN A 206 -6.39 21.90 2.13
N ARG A 207 -7.53 21.64 2.76
CA ARG A 207 -8.84 21.47 2.07
C ARG A 207 -9.41 22.74 1.47
N ALA A 208 -8.99 23.91 1.96
CA ALA A 208 -9.57 25.21 1.60
C ALA A 208 -11.12 25.13 1.65
N ASP A 209 -11.80 25.41 0.52
CA ASP A 209 -13.25 25.33 0.41
C ASP A 209 -13.78 23.99 -0.11
N LEU A 210 -12.92 22.96 -0.25
CA LEU A 210 -13.37 21.63 -0.68
C LEU A 210 -14.17 20.92 0.41
N ALA A 211 -15.19 20.19 -0.03
CA ALA A 211 -16.01 19.30 0.79
C ALA A 211 -16.29 17.99 0.03
N ILE A 212 -16.72 16.95 0.75
CA ILE A 212 -17.26 15.74 0.14
C ILE A 212 -18.64 16.08 -0.44
N LEU A 213 -18.81 15.79 -1.72
CA LEU A 213 -20.05 16.03 -2.45
C LEU A 213 -20.79 14.73 -2.80
N VAL A 214 -20.05 13.64 -3.10
CA VAL A 214 -20.64 12.31 -3.32
C VAL A 214 -19.88 11.28 -2.50
N GLU A 215 -20.64 10.49 -1.75
CA GLU A 215 -20.19 9.34 -0.97
C GLU A 215 -21.28 8.30 -0.82
N GLY A 216 -20.92 7.07 -0.43
CA GLY A 216 -21.88 6.00 -0.13
C GLY A 216 -22.53 5.35 -1.36
N ASP A 217 -22.04 5.64 -2.57
CA ASP A 217 -22.40 4.90 -3.78
C ASP A 217 -21.69 3.55 -3.79
N ALA A 218 -22.41 2.46 -4.02
CA ALA A 218 -21.80 1.12 -4.05
C ALA A 218 -20.67 0.98 -5.11
N ARG A 219 -20.72 1.77 -6.18
CA ARG A 219 -19.70 1.81 -7.24
C ARG A 219 -18.38 2.43 -6.77
N LEU A 220 -18.40 3.24 -5.70
CA LEU A 220 -17.23 3.88 -5.10
C LEU A 220 -16.44 2.94 -4.18
N PHE A 221 -16.86 1.68 -4.04
CA PHE A 221 -16.19 0.68 -3.24
C PHE A 221 -14.76 0.42 -3.75
N ASN A 222 -13.77 0.53 -2.86
CA ASN A 222 -12.36 0.43 -3.16
C ASN A 222 -11.74 -0.73 -2.37
N GLN A 223 -11.72 -1.90 -2.99
CA GLN A 223 -11.22 -3.15 -2.40
C GLN A 223 -9.72 -3.26 -2.54
N TYR A 224 -9.03 -3.51 -1.44
CA TYR A 224 -7.61 -3.81 -1.37
C TYR A 224 -7.37 -5.31 -1.45
N GLY A 225 -6.38 -5.70 -2.25
CA GLY A 225 -5.90 -7.06 -2.35
C GLY A 225 -4.41 -7.18 -2.06
N VAL A 226 -4.00 -8.33 -1.54
CA VAL A 226 -2.59 -8.68 -1.29
C VAL A 226 -2.25 -9.98 -2.01
N MET A 227 -1.04 -10.05 -2.58
CA MET A 227 -0.55 -11.19 -3.34
C MET A 227 0.95 -11.40 -3.10
N VAL A 228 1.37 -12.65 -2.98
CA VAL A 228 2.79 -13.00 -3.07
C VAL A 228 3.19 -13.00 -4.55
N VAL A 229 4.31 -12.37 -4.89
CA VAL A 229 4.91 -12.45 -6.23
C VAL A 229 5.35 -13.89 -6.49
N ASN A 230 5.09 -14.40 -7.70
CA ASN A 230 5.25 -15.80 -8.00
C ASN A 230 6.74 -16.24 -8.07
N PRO A 231 7.24 -17.06 -7.13
CA PRO A 231 8.63 -17.51 -7.11
C PRO A 231 9.00 -18.39 -8.31
N ALA A 232 8.02 -19.00 -9.00
CA ALA A 232 8.29 -19.75 -10.23
C ALA A 232 8.70 -18.84 -11.41
N LYS A 233 8.38 -17.55 -11.35
CA LYS A 233 8.84 -16.53 -12.30
C LYS A 233 10.15 -15.89 -11.85
N HIS A 234 10.38 -15.77 -10.52
CA HIS A 234 11.49 -15.03 -9.93
C HIS A 234 12.03 -15.78 -8.71
N ALA A 235 13.05 -16.62 -8.90
CA ALA A 235 13.61 -17.49 -7.86
C ALA A 235 14.19 -16.73 -6.65
N HIS A 236 14.49 -15.42 -6.77
CA HIS A 236 15.03 -14.59 -5.71
C HIS A 236 13.94 -13.97 -4.80
N VAL A 237 12.65 -14.08 -5.17
CA VAL A 237 11.53 -13.61 -4.36
C VAL A 237 11.49 -14.38 -3.05
N LYS A 238 11.38 -13.67 -1.95
CA LYS A 238 11.32 -14.22 -0.59
C LYS A 238 9.90 -14.74 -0.28
N ALA A 239 9.43 -15.69 -1.09
CA ALA A 239 8.03 -16.13 -1.08
C ALA A 239 7.55 -16.63 0.29
N GLN A 240 8.40 -17.33 1.07
CA GLN A 240 8.03 -17.82 2.40
C GLN A 240 7.80 -16.68 3.39
N ASP A 241 8.65 -15.65 3.40
CA ASP A 241 8.49 -14.50 4.27
C ASP A 241 7.37 -13.57 3.80
N ALA A 242 7.21 -13.44 2.48
CA ALA A 242 6.08 -12.77 1.86
C ALA A 242 4.74 -13.41 2.27
N GLN A 243 4.68 -14.75 2.29
CA GLN A 243 3.48 -15.48 2.73
C GLN A 243 3.17 -15.23 4.21
N LYS A 244 4.18 -15.13 5.09
CA LYS A 244 3.95 -14.76 6.50
C LYS A 244 3.25 -13.40 6.62
N PHE A 245 3.63 -12.42 5.79
CA PHE A 245 2.94 -11.14 5.77
C PHE A 245 1.49 -11.27 5.30
N VAL A 246 1.27 -12.01 4.20
CA VAL A 246 -0.08 -12.26 3.67
C VAL A 246 -0.95 -12.97 4.72
N ASP A 247 -0.45 -14.05 5.33
CA ASP A 247 -1.19 -14.81 6.34
C ASP A 247 -1.52 -13.94 7.56
N TRP A 248 -0.57 -13.12 8.00
CA TRP A 248 -0.79 -12.22 9.14
C TRP A 248 -1.83 -11.14 8.83
N ILE A 249 -1.75 -10.46 7.68
CA ILE A 249 -2.66 -9.35 7.40
C ILE A 249 -4.11 -9.81 7.22
N VAL A 250 -4.32 -11.04 6.74
CA VAL A 250 -5.66 -11.64 6.61
C VAL A 250 -6.13 -12.37 7.87
N SER A 251 -5.25 -12.55 8.87
CA SER A 251 -5.60 -13.19 10.14
C SER A 251 -6.50 -12.30 11.00
N PRO A 252 -7.20 -12.88 12.00
CA PRO A 252 -7.96 -12.08 12.96
C PRO A 252 -7.15 -10.96 13.61
N THR A 253 -5.87 -11.20 13.92
CA THR A 253 -4.96 -10.20 14.50
C THR A 253 -4.68 -9.05 13.54
N GLY A 254 -4.25 -9.33 12.30
CA GLY A 254 -3.99 -8.30 11.30
C GLY A 254 -5.26 -7.51 10.95
N GLN A 255 -6.40 -8.19 10.87
CA GLN A 255 -7.70 -7.56 10.61
C GLN A 255 -8.12 -6.63 11.77
N ALA A 256 -7.85 -7.00 13.03
CA ALA A 256 -8.10 -6.14 14.19
C ALA A 256 -7.18 -4.90 14.18
N VAL A 257 -5.92 -5.04 13.78
CA VAL A 257 -5.00 -3.90 13.62
C VAL A 257 -5.51 -2.94 12.55
N ILE A 258 -5.98 -3.44 11.39
CA ILE A 258 -6.59 -2.60 10.36
C ILE A 258 -7.82 -1.86 10.90
N ALA A 259 -8.72 -2.56 11.60
CA ALA A 259 -9.94 -1.97 12.17
C ALA A 259 -9.66 -0.87 13.21
N SER A 260 -8.53 -0.97 13.92
CA SER A 260 -8.13 -0.01 14.94
C SER A 260 -7.55 1.29 14.35
N TYR A 261 -7.20 1.31 13.06
CA TYR A 261 -6.65 2.50 12.43
C TYR A 261 -7.73 3.56 12.22
N LYS A 262 -7.54 4.72 12.87
CA LYS A 262 -8.49 5.84 12.84
C LYS A 262 -7.76 7.15 12.58
N ILE A 263 -8.42 8.04 11.83
CA ILE A 263 -7.98 9.42 11.62
C ILE A 263 -9.07 10.36 12.18
N GLY A 264 -8.71 11.19 13.15
CA GLY A 264 -9.68 12.09 13.79
C GLY A 264 -10.81 11.35 14.51
N GLY A 265 -10.60 10.09 14.92
CA GLY A 265 -11.60 9.24 15.56
C GLY A 265 -12.43 8.40 14.58
N GLU A 266 -12.32 8.64 13.27
CA GLU A 266 -13.06 7.92 12.23
C GLU A 266 -12.27 6.70 11.72
N GLN A 267 -12.95 5.56 11.58
CA GLN A 267 -12.39 4.37 10.96
C GLN A 267 -12.24 4.60 9.46
N LEU A 268 -11.06 4.27 8.94
CA LEU A 268 -10.71 4.55 7.55
C LEU A 268 -10.75 3.33 6.66
N PHE A 269 -10.30 2.20 7.16
CA PHE A 269 -10.29 0.94 6.45
C PHE A 269 -11.16 -0.08 7.16
N PHE A 270 -11.95 -0.81 6.40
CA PHE A 270 -12.88 -1.81 6.89
C PHE A 270 -12.36 -3.20 6.51
N PRO A 271 -11.88 -3.99 7.48
CA PRO A 271 -11.35 -5.32 7.22
C PRO A 271 -12.44 -6.24 6.69
N ASN A 272 -12.12 -7.05 5.67
CA ASN A 272 -13.04 -8.01 5.08
C ASN A 272 -12.35 -9.27 4.53
N ALA A 273 -11.19 -9.63 5.05
CA ALA A 273 -10.57 -10.90 4.71
C ALA A 273 -11.49 -12.07 5.07
N GLY A 274 -11.64 -13.00 4.13
CA GLY A 274 -12.48 -14.19 4.34
C GLY A 274 -14.00 -13.97 4.22
N LYS A 275 -14.42 -12.80 3.73
CA LYS A 275 -15.84 -12.52 3.45
C LYS A 275 -16.14 -12.59 1.97
#